data_0c3e575e9c0584381674131caab270bd
#
_entry.id   0c3e575e9c0584381674131caab270bd
#
_cell.length_a   1.000
_cell.length_b   1.000
_cell.length_c   1.000
_cell.angle_alpha   90.00
_cell.angle_beta   90.00
_cell.angle_gamma   90.00
#
_symmetry.space_group_name_H-M   'P 1'
#
loop_
_entity.id
_entity.type
_entity.pdbx_description
1 polymer ?
#
loop_
_entity_poly.entity_id
_entity_poly.type
_entity_poly.pdbx_seq_one_letter_code
_entity_poly.pdbx_strand_id
1 'polypeptide(L)'
;CEQRYFGFLNRFHMFKPYYMLVFHHPPFEKRLKYCKYDHIIFECEYYYKKMCRMFPKQADKMSLCVWGPDLSFYPQIDLNFDEPILISNGRTNRDHNLLVDAATYAKVHTVIVSDEKHIPSNFTDDNQYVEIYKQNVLNDKKMVELLCKCSIMVIPTFPSEELLGPIGNTSFCDATALGMPCIVASNTLMAENVMKFRLGLVYNVGDLNDLTEKITYCREHPDTLKEMSRNIKKFGRENDSLKFAMVIKNIVDSFY
;
A
#
# COMPACT_ATOMS: atom_id res chain seq x y z
N CYS A 1 13.34 19.72 3.41
CA CYS A 1 14.44 20.74 3.40
C CYS A 1 15.39 20.56 2.20
N GLU A 2 15.70 19.34 1.79
CA GLU A 2 16.60 19.05 0.65
C GLU A 2 16.08 19.56 -0.70
N GLN A 3 14.78 19.54 -0.92
CA GLN A 3 14.17 19.96 -2.18
C GLN A 3 14.38 21.45 -2.55
N ARG A 4 14.65 22.32 -1.58
CA ARG A 4 14.93 23.75 -1.85
C ARG A 4 16.32 23.99 -2.39
N TYR A 5 17.31 23.21 -1.96
CA TYR A 5 18.71 23.34 -2.39
C TYR A 5 18.89 22.82 -3.82
N PHE A 6 18.31 21.68 -4.15
CA PHE A 6 18.38 21.13 -5.50
C PHE A 6 17.69 22.03 -6.54
N GLY A 7 16.56 22.67 -6.19
CA GLY A 7 15.87 23.62 -7.09
C GLY A 7 16.71 24.86 -7.42
N PHE A 8 17.62 25.28 -6.54
CA PHE A 8 18.52 26.40 -6.79
C PHE A 8 19.69 25.99 -7.70
N LEU A 9 20.33 24.86 -7.46
CA LEU A 9 21.42 24.34 -8.30
C LEU A 9 20.93 24.00 -9.71
N ASN A 10 19.68 23.57 -9.85
CA ASN A 10 19.07 23.25 -11.14
C ASN A 10 18.91 24.48 -12.07
N ARG A 11 18.95 25.70 -11.54
CA ARG A 11 18.96 26.93 -12.36
C ARG A 11 20.21 27.06 -13.23
N PHE A 12 21.30 26.40 -12.88
CA PHE A 12 22.58 26.51 -13.58
C PHE A 12 22.80 25.44 -14.66
N HIS A 13 21.83 24.54 -14.88
CA HIS A 13 21.86 23.52 -15.94
C HIS A 13 23.18 22.73 -16.05
N MET A 14 23.77 22.39 -14.91
CA MET A 14 25.11 21.79 -14.91
C MET A 14 25.14 20.28 -15.17
N PHE A 15 24.03 19.57 -14.95
CA PHE A 15 23.94 18.10 -15.14
C PHE A 15 22.56 17.69 -15.65
N LYS A 16 22.46 16.61 -16.45
CA LYS A 16 21.22 15.99 -16.91
C LYS A 16 21.14 14.55 -16.40
N PRO A 17 19.95 14.04 -16.00
CA PRO A 17 18.72 14.80 -15.76
C PRO A 17 18.90 15.73 -14.56
N TYR A 18 18.49 16.98 -14.67
CA TYR A 18 18.65 17.95 -13.59
C TYR A 18 17.75 17.65 -12.42
N TYR A 19 16.58 17.09 -12.67
CA TYR A 19 15.62 16.78 -11.64
C TYR A 19 14.60 15.73 -12.07
N MET A 20 14.60 14.62 -11.37
CA MET A 20 13.52 13.62 -11.42
C MET A 20 12.73 13.69 -10.12
N LEU A 21 11.40 13.65 -10.24
CA LEU A 21 10.52 13.62 -9.09
C LEU A 21 9.73 12.32 -9.08
N VAL A 22 9.82 11.58 -7.98
CA VAL A 22 8.87 10.51 -7.67
C VAL A 22 7.73 11.12 -6.86
N PHE A 23 6.53 11.05 -7.39
CA PHE A 23 5.37 11.72 -6.83
C PHE A 23 4.64 10.82 -5.84
N HIS A 24 4.72 11.20 -4.57
CA HIS A 24 4.22 10.41 -3.47
C HIS A 24 2.98 11.01 -2.76
N HIS A 25 2.77 12.34 -2.83
CA HIS A 25 1.69 13.04 -2.11
C HIS A 25 1.06 14.19 -2.88
N PRO A 26 -0.28 14.41 -2.70
CA PRO A 26 -1.04 15.38 -3.48
C PRO A 26 -0.85 16.88 -3.23
N PRO A 27 -0.19 17.49 -2.28
CA PRO A 27 -0.15 18.95 -2.28
C PRO A 27 0.88 19.56 -3.26
N PHE A 28 1.36 18.81 -4.24
CA PHE A 28 2.38 19.25 -5.19
C PHE A 28 1.86 19.97 -6.43
N GLU A 29 0.56 20.09 -6.63
CA GLU A 29 -0.02 20.79 -7.80
C GLU A 29 0.57 22.19 -7.98
N LYS A 30 0.73 22.95 -6.88
CA LYS A 30 1.37 24.27 -6.91
C LYS A 30 2.86 24.20 -7.23
N ARG A 31 3.57 23.14 -6.81
CA ARG A 31 5.01 22.98 -7.08
C ARG A 31 5.28 22.56 -8.52
N LEU A 32 4.45 21.71 -9.12
CA LEU A 32 4.56 21.33 -10.53
C LEU A 32 4.43 22.53 -11.45
N LYS A 33 3.65 23.53 -11.07
CA LYS A 33 3.49 24.77 -11.84
C LYS A 33 4.78 25.61 -11.86
N TYR A 34 5.61 25.53 -10.82
CA TYR A 34 6.76 26.42 -10.62
C TYR A 34 8.12 25.72 -10.74
N CYS A 35 8.17 24.39 -10.74
CA CYS A 35 9.42 23.65 -10.82
C CYS A 35 9.63 23.10 -12.22
N LYS A 36 10.82 23.32 -12.77
CA LYS A 36 11.26 22.72 -14.04
C LYS A 36 11.81 21.33 -13.72
N TYR A 37 10.97 20.31 -13.83
CA TYR A 37 11.40 18.91 -13.78
C TYR A 37 11.75 18.45 -15.20
N ASP A 38 12.76 17.61 -15.31
CA ASP A 38 13.07 16.93 -16.56
C ASP A 38 12.16 15.73 -16.75
N HIS A 39 11.80 15.05 -15.65
CA HIS A 39 10.83 13.95 -15.65
C HIS A 39 10.11 13.82 -14.32
N ILE A 40 8.86 13.28 -14.34
CA ILE A 40 8.03 13.04 -13.17
C ILE A 40 7.49 11.63 -13.22
N ILE A 41 7.70 10.84 -12.16
CA ILE A 41 7.20 9.48 -12.02
C ILE A 41 6.07 9.47 -11.00
N PHE A 42 4.91 8.96 -11.38
CA PHE A 42 3.76 8.76 -10.50
C PHE A 42 3.66 7.30 -10.10
N GLU A 43 3.44 7.06 -8.81
CA GLU A 43 3.32 5.70 -8.26
C GLU A 43 1.90 5.15 -8.37
N CYS A 44 0.91 5.97 -8.75
CA CYS A 44 -0.45 5.53 -8.95
C CYS A 44 -1.11 6.14 -10.19
N GLU A 45 -1.99 5.35 -10.80
CA GLU A 45 -2.66 5.71 -12.05
C GLU A 45 -3.59 6.91 -11.89
N TYR A 46 -4.28 7.03 -10.76
CA TYR A 46 -5.18 8.15 -10.47
C TYR A 46 -4.46 9.51 -10.57
N TYR A 47 -3.32 9.66 -9.85
CA TYR A 47 -2.57 10.92 -9.89
C TYR A 47 -1.89 11.14 -11.24
N TYR A 48 -1.37 10.09 -11.86
CA TYR A 48 -0.82 10.19 -13.21
C TYR A 48 -1.84 10.78 -14.20
N LYS A 49 -3.04 10.18 -14.27
CA LYS A 49 -4.11 10.65 -15.15
C LYS A 49 -4.58 12.07 -14.78
N LYS A 50 -4.73 12.37 -13.50
CA LYS A 50 -5.11 13.70 -13.00
C LYS A 50 -4.09 14.75 -13.46
N MET A 51 -2.80 14.49 -13.27
CA MET A 51 -1.74 15.45 -13.61
C MET A 51 -1.56 15.62 -15.12
N CYS A 52 -1.64 14.57 -15.91
CA CYS A 52 -1.62 14.69 -17.37
C CYS A 52 -2.77 15.58 -17.90
N ARG A 53 -3.97 15.48 -17.31
CA ARG A 53 -5.10 16.35 -17.67
C ARG A 53 -4.89 17.81 -17.25
N MET A 54 -4.32 18.03 -16.06
CA MET A 54 -4.09 19.37 -15.53
C MET A 54 -2.92 20.08 -16.22
N PHE A 55 -1.91 19.33 -16.67
CA PHE A 55 -0.68 19.84 -17.29
C PHE A 55 -0.38 19.15 -18.63
N PRO A 56 -1.26 19.30 -19.64
CA PRO A 56 -1.12 18.56 -20.91
C PRO A 56 0.17 18.87 -21.66
N LYS A 57 0.74 20.07 -21.49
CA LYS A 57 2.01 20.47 -22.12
C LYS A 57 3.26 19.81 -21.49
N GLN A 58 3.09 19.11 -20.38
CA GLN A 58 4.15 18.43 -19.65
C GLN A 58 3.92 16.91 -19.57
N ALA A 59 2.85 16.42 -20.20
CA ALA A 59 2.47 15.02 -20.13
C ALA A 59 3.53 14.07 -20.72
N ASP A 60 4.30 14.53 -21.69
CA ASP A 60 5.46 13.85 -22.29
C ASP A 60 6.61 13.60 -21.29
N LYS A 61 6.66 14.39 -20.21
CA LYS A 61 7.62 14.25 -19.11
C LYS A 61 7.08 13.48 -17.93
N MET A 62 5.92 12.85 -18.07
CA MET A 62 5.24 12.13 -17.00
C MET A 62 5.18 10.64 -17.32
N SER A 63 5.49 9.81 -16.34
CA SER A 63 5.37 8.36 -16.44
C SER A 63 4.62 7.79 -15.24
N LEU A 64 3.93 6.69 -15.48
CA LEU A 64 3.37 5.86 -14.41
C LEU A 64 4.33 4.69 -14.16
N CYS A 65 4.74 4.54 -12.92
CA CYS A 65 5.43 3.35 -12.46
C CYS A 65 4.97 3.02 -11.04
N VAL A 66 4.21 1.95 -10.91
CA VAL A 66 3.73 1.49 -9.61
C VAL A 66 4.93 1.03 -8.78
N TRP A 67 5.03 1.54 -7.57
CA TRP A 67 6.03 1.08 -6.62
C TRP A 67 5.63 -0.28 -6.06
N GLY A 68 6.58 -1.21 -5.99
CA GLY A 68 6.34 -2.55 -5.51
C GLY A 68 7.44 -3.07 -4.60
N PRO A 69 7.27 -4.29 -4.08
CA PRO A 69 8.16 -4.88 -3.10
C PRO A 69 9.52 -5.25 -3.68
N ASP A 70 10.53 -5.28 -2.82
CA ASP A 70 11.74 -6.04 -3.09
C ASP A 70 11.47 -7.52 -2.78
N LEU A 71 11.23 -8.31 -3.82
CA LEU A 71 10.89 -9.72 -3.66
C LEU A 71 12.05 -10.55 -3.08
N SER A 72 13.29 -10.07 -3.14
CA SER A 72 14.44 -10.76 -2.55
C SER A 72 14.47 -10.68 -1.01
N PHE A 73 13.76 -9.69 -0.45
CA PHE A 73 13.68 -9.49 1.00
C PHE A 73 12.75 -10.48 1.71
N TYR A 74 11.75 -11.04 1.00
CA TYR A 74 10.72 -11.89 1.59
C TYR A 74 10.96 -13.36 1.31
N PRO A 75 10.71 -14.25 2.30
CA PRO A 75 10.79 -15.69 2.08
C PRO A 75 9.63 -16.16 1.19
N GLN A 76 9.86 -17.27 0.49
CA GLN A 76 8.76 -17.99 -0.17
C GLN A 76 8.07 -18.86 0.88
N ILE A 77 6.77 -18.66 1.03
CA ILE A 77 5.93 -19.36 2.01
C ILE A 77 4.63 -19.85 1.37
N ASP A 78 4.07 -20.88 1.99
CA ASP A 78 2.70 -21.32 1.73
C ASP A 78 1.79 -20.79 2.82
N LEU A 79 0.77 -20.02 2.42
CA LEU A 79 -0.19 -19.42 3.32
C LEU A 79 -1.29 -20.42 3.69
N ASN A 80 -1.68 -20.46 4.97
CA ASN A 80 -2.82 -21.24 5.43
C ASN A 80 -4.11 -20.45 5.23
N PHE A 81 -5.00 -20.94 4.38
CA PHE A 81 -6.32 -20.35 4.12
C PHE A 81 -7.47 -21.14 4.73
N ASP A 82 -7.23 -22.32 5.27
CA ASP A 82 -8.28 -23.13 5.93
C ASP A 82 -8.57 -22.55 7.33
N GLU A 83 -7.57 -21.98 7.98
CA GLU A 83 -7.69 -21.20 9.23
C GLU A 83 -6.98 -19.85 9.05
N PRO A 84 -7.59 -18.90 8.33
CA PRO A 84 -6.90 -17.66 7.99
C PRO A 84 -6.69 -16.76 9.20
N ILE A 85 -5.47 -16.23 9.32
CA ILE A 85 -5.12 -15.18 10.28
C ILE A 85 -4.98 -13.87 9.53
N LEU A 86 -5.68 -12.84 10.00
CA LEU A 86 -5.59 -11.50 9.44
C LEU A 86 -4.40 -10.76 10.05
N ILE A 87 -3.82 -9.84 9.28
CA ILE A 87 -2.85 -8.88 9.81
C ILE A 87 -3.14 -7.47 9.29
N SER A 88 -3.03 -6.49 10.16
CA SER A 88 -3.00 -5.07 9.80
C SER A 88 -1.76 -4.44 10.39
N ASN A 89 -0.91 -3.88 9.54
CA ASN A 89 0.28 -3.15 9.94
C ASN A 89 0.23 -1.69 9.43
N GLY A 90 0.93 -0.81 10.13
CA GLY A 90 1.00 0.60 9.76
C GLY A 90 0.30 1.52 10.76
N ARG A 91 0.73 2.78 10.74
CA ARG A 91 0.32 3.81 11.72
C ARG A 91 -0.59 4.87 11.14
N THR A 92 -0.33 5.25 9.89
CA THR A 92 -0.93 6.44 9.30
C THR A 92 -2.34 6.14 8.86
N ASN A 93 -3.30 6.85 9.44
CA ASN A 93 -4.71 6.82 9.06
C ASN A 93 -5.32 5.42 9.08
N ARG A 94 -4.98 4.59 10.09
CA ARG A 94 -5.54 3.24 10.26
C ARG A 94 -6.71 3.27 11.23
N ASP A 95 -7.85 2.79 10.76
CA ASP A 95 -9.05 2.56 11.61
C ASP A 95 -8.98 1.16 12.23
N HIS A 96 -8.06 1.03 13.18
CA HIS A 96 -7.90 -0.24 13.91
C HIS A 96 -9.07 -0.49 14.87
N ASN A 97 -9.82 0.54 15.32
CA ASN A 97 -11.03 0.33 16.13
C ASN A 97 -12.08 -0.45 15.33
N LEU A 98 -12.34 -0.02 14.09
CA LEU A 98 -13.27 -0.72 13.19
C LEU A 98 -12.83 -2.17 12.95
N LEU A 99 -11.51 -2.41 12.80
CA LEU A 99 -10.98 -3.76 12.58
C LEU A 99 -11.12 -4.65 13.81
N VAL A 100 -10.90 -4.12 15.03
CA VAL A 100 -11.11 -4.89 16.29
C VAL A 100 -12.55 -5.38 16.39
N ASP A 101 -13.52 -4.49 16.16
CA ASP A 101 -14.93 -4.86 16.20
C ASP A 101 -15.29 -5.88 15.12
N ALA A 102 -14.88 -5.63 13.87
CA ALA A 102 -15.18 -6.52 12.76
C ALA A 102 -14.57 -7.92 12.93
N ALA A 103 -13.31 -8.02 13.38
CA ALA A 103 -12.63 -9.29 13.65
C ALA A 103 -13.31 -10.07 14.77
N THR A 104 -13.73 -9.36 15.83
CA THR A 104 -14.43 -9.95 16.97
C THR A 104 -15.80 -10.50 16.55
N TYR A 105 -16.58 -9.74 15.77
CA TYR A 105 -17.88 -10.19 15.25
C TYR A 105 -17.74 -11.36 14.26
N ALA A 106 -16.74 -11.31 13.38
CA ALA A 106 -16.46 -12.38 12.43
C ALA A 106 -15.81 -13.62 13.09
N LYS A 107 -15.32 -13.51 14.33
CA LYS A 107 -14.58 -14.56 15.07
C LYS A 107 -13.37 -15.06 14.29
N VAL A 108 -12.53 -14.15 13.77
CA VAL A 108 -11.34 -14.47 13.00
C VAL A 108 -10.12 -13.90 13.69
N HIS A 109 -9.11 -14.73 13.91
CA HIS A 109 -7.85 -14.28 14.52
C HIS A 109 -7.21 -13.17 13.70
N THR A 110 -6.87 -12.08 14.37
CA THR A 110 -6.38 -10.85 13.77
C THR A 110 -5.21 -10.29 14.55
N VAL A 111 -4.11 -10.07 13.86
CA VAL A 111 -2.92 -9.44 14.40
C VAL A 111 -2.90 -7.97 13.98
N ILE A 112 -2.77 -7.07 14.93
CA ILE A 112 -2.60 -5.64 14.68
C ILE A 112 -1.20 -5.21 15.11
N VAL A 113 -0.44 -4.62 14.20
CA VAL A 113 0.85 -4.00 14.52
C VAL A 113 0.67 -2.50 14.53
N SER A 114 0.77 -1.89 15.70
CA SER A 114 0.55 -0.46 15.92
C SER A 114 1.59 0.14 16.86
N ASP A 115 1.79 1.45 16.81
CA ASP A 115 2.56 2.15 17.84
C ASP A 115 1.68 2.43 19.08
N GLU A 116 2.32 2.81 20.18
CA GLU A 116 1.63 3.05 21.47
C GLU A 116 0.54 4.14 21.40
N LYS A 117 0.66 5.08 20.48
CA LYS A 117 -0.28 6.21 20.33
C LYS A 117 -1.53 5.84 19.52
N HIS A 118 -1.47 4.74 18.79
CA HIS A 118 -2.52 4.30 17.87
C HIS A 118 -3.07 2.91 18.24
N ILE A 119 -2.90 2.49 19.49
CA ILE A 119 -3.56 1.29 20.02
C ILE A 119 -5.08 1.54 19.99
N PRO A 120 -5.87 0.60 19.43
CA PRO A 120 -7.32 0.73 19.39
C PRO A 120 -7.92 0.91 20.80
N SER A 121 -8.80 1.90 20.96
CA SER A 121 -9.40 2.22 22.27
C SER A 121 -10.43 1.18 22.74
N ASN A 122 -10.97 0.40 21.81
CA ASN A 122 -11.93 -0.69 22.06
C ASN A 122 -11.26 -2.07 22.20
N PHE A 123 -9.93 -2.13 22.17
CA PHE A 123 -9.19 -3.36 22.45
C PHE A 123 -9.11 -3.61 23.96
N THR A 124 -9.31 -4.86 24.37
CA THR A 124 -9.13 -5.35 25.74
C THR A 124 -8.27 -6.61 25.72
N ASP A 125 -7.47 -6.83 26.76
CA ASP A 125 -6.52 -7.96 26.82
C ASP A 125 -7.22 -9.34 26.88
N ASP A 126 -8.51 -9.39 27.17
CA ASP A 126 -9.34 -10.59 27.16
C ASP A 126 -10.00 -10.87 25.80
N ASN A 127 -9.75 -10.05 24.78
CA ASN A 127 -10.24 -10.30 23.43
C ASN A 127 -9.62 -11.58 22.86
N GLN A 128 -10.46 -12.56 22.54
CA GLN A 128 -10.03 -13.89 22.08
C GLN A 128 -9.59 -13.92 20.61
N TYR A 129 -9.88 -12.87 19.83
CA TYR A 129 -9.67 -12.85 18.39
C TYR A 129 -8.65 -11.81 17.92
N VAL A 130 -8.25 -10.89 18.79
CA VAL A 130 -7.33 -9.82 18.40
C VAL A 130 -6.09 -9.81 19.29
N GLU A 131 -4.94 -9.79 18.66
CA GLU A 131 -3.64 -9.60 19.30
C GLU A 131 -2.99 -8.31 18.81
N ILE A 132 -2.40 -7.53 19.73
CA ILE A 132 -1.70 -6.30 19.39
C ILE A 132 -0.22 -6.42 19.64
N TYR A 133 0.58 -6.16 18.60
CA TYR A 133 2.02 -6.05 18.68
C TYR A 133 2.45 -4.60 18.60
N LYS A 134 3.29 -4.16 19.51
CA LYS A 134 3.86 -2.81 19.48
C LYS A 134 4.98 -2.74 18.44
N GLN A 135 4.88 -1.81 17.50
CA GLN A 135 5.83 -1.67 16.39
C GLN A 135 7.27 -1.40 16.85
N ASN A 136 7.46 -0.67 17.96
CA ASN A 136 8.77 -0.33 18.48
C ASN A 136 9.59 -1.53 19.02
N VAL A 137 8.95 -2.68 19.25
CA VAL A 137 9.63 -3.92 19.69
C VAL A 137 9.90 -4.90 18.54
N LEU A 138 9.40 -4.59 17.33
CA LEU A 138 9.61 -5.39 16.13
C LEU A 138 10.71 -4.75 15.28
N ASN A 139 11.79 -5.49 15.03
CA ASN A 139 12.71 -5.18 13.95
C ASN A 139 12.21 -5.82 12.65
N ASP A 140 12.83 -5.48 11.51
CA ASP A 140 12.39 -5.94 10.18
C ASP A 140 12.28 -7.47 10.11
N LYS A 141 13.22 -8.21 10.68
CA LYS A 141 13.20 -9.67 10.70
C LYS A 141 11.98 -10.22 11.44
N LYS A 142 11.73 -9.72 12.66
CA LYS A 142 10.58 -10.13 13.47
C LYS A 142 9.25 -9.76 12.80
N MET A 143 9.23 -8.61 12.09
CA MET A 143 8.06 -8.20 11.33
C MET A 143 7.76 -9.17 10.20
N VAL A 144 8.76 -9.57 9.42
CA VAL A 144 8.60 -10.59 8.36
C VAL A 144 8.19 -11.94 8.95
N GLU A 145 8.79 -12.38 10.06
CA GLU A 145 8.40 -13.61 10.76
C GLU A 145 6.93 -13.57 11.22
N LEU A 146 6.44 -12.42 11.65
CA LEU A 146 5.04 -12.23 12.04
C LEU A 146 4.12 -12.25 10.81
N LEU A 147 4.48 -11.53 9.74
CA LEU A 147 3.76 -11.55 8.47
C LEU A 147 3.61 -12.98 7.93
N CYS A 148 4.66 -13.79 8.00
CA CYS A 148 4.66 -15.18 7.51
C CYS A 148 3.71 -16.11 8.27
N LYS A 149 3.21 -15.73 9.44
CA LYS A 149 2.20 -16.48 10.20
C LYS A 149 0.78 -16.11 9.83
N CYS A 150 0.59 -15.03 9.07
CA CYS A 150 -0.70 -14.49 8.70
C CYS A 150 -1.02 -14.81 7.23
N SER A 151 -2.30 -14.81 6.89
CA SER A 151 -2.77 -15.23 5.54
C SER A 151 -3.37 -14.09 4.75
N ILE A 152 -3.90 -13.05 5.41
CA ILE A 152 -4.67 -11.97 4.76
C ILE A 152 -4.23 -10.63 5.34
N MET A 153 -3.92 -9.68 4.46
CA MET A 153 -3.62 -8.30 4.84
C MET A 153 -4.90 -7.46 4.90
N VAL A 154 -5.14 -6.78 6.01
CA VAL A 154 -6.24 -5.80 6.12
C VAL A 154 -5.67 -4.39 6.20
N ILE A 155 -6.17 -3.50 5.34
CA ILE A 155 -5.77 -2.09 5.31
C ILE A 155 -6.99 -1.22 5.61
N PRO A 156 -7.39 -1.13 6.88
CA PRO A 156 -8.51 -0.31 7.31
C PRO A 156 -8.06 1.15 7.39
N THR A 157 -8.87 2.05 6.84
CA THR A 157 -8.58 3.49 6.90
C THR A 157 -9.79 4.26 7.40
N PHE A 158 -9.54 5.42 8.03
CA PHE A 158 -10.63 6.32 8.39
C PHE A 158 -11.32 6.90 7.16
N PRO A 159 -12.62 7.21 7.24
CA PRO A 159 -13.32 7.91 6.18
C PRO A 159 -12.63 9.24 5.80
N SER A 160 -12.60 9.53 4.51
CA SER A 160 -12.08 10.79 3.95
C SER A 160 -12.89 11.15 2.71
N GLU A 161 -13.13 12.44 2.51
CA GLU A 161 -13.80 12.96 1.31
C GLU A 161 -12.97 12.77 0.03
N GLU A 162 -11.65 12.70 0.17
CA GLU A 162 -10.73 12.47 -0.94
C GLU A 162 -10.09 11.08 -0.85
N LEU A 163 -9.66 10.55 -1.99
CA LEU A 163 -8.83 9.35 -2.02
C LEU A 163 -7.55 9.61 -1.22
N LEU A 164 -7.29 8.71 -0.31
CA LEU A 164 -6.06 8.74 0.46
C LEU A 164 -4.87 8.51 -0.47
N GLY A 165 -3.82 9.30 -0.31
CA GLY A 165 -2.58 9.15 -1.06
C GLY A 165 -1.96 7.74 -0.89
N PRO A 166 -0.63 7.61 -0.81
CA PRO A 166 0.04 6.30 -0.74
C PRO A 166 -0.15 5.59 0.62
N ILE A 167 -1.16 5.97 1.39
CA ILE A 167 -1.50 5.34 2.67
C ILE A 167 -1.84 3.87 2.43
N GLY A 168 -1.10 2.99 3.09
CA GLY A 168 -1.25 1.55 2.93
C GLY A 168 -0.29 0.90 1.93
N ASN A 169 0.46 1.67 1.13
CA ASN A 169 1.34 1.10 0.11
C ASN A 169 2.39 0.13 0.67
N THR A 170 3.01 0.43 1.81
CA THR A 170 3.96 -0.51 2.44
C THR A 170 3.29 -1.82 2.83
N SER A 171 2.14 -1.77 3.49
CA SER A 171 1.36 -2.97 3.83
C SER A 171 0.93 -3.74 2.57
N PHE A 172 0.57 -3.02 1.51
CA PHE A 172 0.22 -3.65 0.23
C PHE A 172 1.44 -4.28 -0.46
N CYS A 173 2.64 -3.68 -0.34
CA CYS A 173 3.89 -4.30 -0.81
C CYS A 173 4.19 -5.58 -0.03
N ASP A 174 4.06 -5.58 1.31
CA ASP A 174 4.21 -6.79 2.12
C ASP A 174 3.26 -7.91 1.63
N ALA A 175 2.00 -7.56 1.41
CA ALA A 175 0.99 -8.49 0.93
C ALA A 175 1.30 -9.04 -0.46
N THR A 176 1.72 -8.19 -1.40
CA THR A 176 2.05 -8.62 -2.77
C THR A 176 3.29 -9.51 -2.80
N ALA A 177 4.28 -9.24 -1.94
CA ALA A 177 5.49 -10.05 -1.83
C ALA A 177 5.21 -11.46 -1.30
N LEU A 178 4.40 -11.56 -0.24
CA LEU A 178 4.08 -12.82 0.42
C LEU A 178 2.90 -13.57 -0.23
N GLY A 179 2.16 -12.90 -1.11
CA GLY A 179 0.98 -13.49 -1.76
C GLY A 179 -0.26 -13.49 -0.87
N MET A 180 -0.36 -12.56 0.06
CA MET A 180 -1.50 -12.40 0.96
C MET A 180 -2.64 -11.66 0.26
N PRO A 181 -3.83 -12.26 0.05
CA PRO A 181 -5.00 -11.50 -0.37
C PRO A 181 -5.25 -10.30 0.55
N CYS A 182 -5.79 -9.22 -0.01
CA CYS A 182 -6.01 -7.99 0.74
C CYS A 182 -7.49 -7.71 1.00
N ILE A 183 -7.83 -7.18 2.18
CA ILE A 183 -9.09 -6.49 2.43
C ILE A 183 -8.75 -5.01 2.61
N VAL A 184 -9.23 -4.15 1.70
CA VAL A 184 -8.85 -2.72 1.68
C VAL A 184 -10.08 -1.82 1.71
N ALA A 185 -9.95 -0.66 2.34
CA ALA A 185 -11.00 0.34 2.35
C ALA A 185 -11.17 0.99 0.96
N SER A 186 -12.41 1.31 0.58
CA SER A 186 -12.77 1.86 -0.73
C SER A 186 -12.14 3.21 -1.07
N ASN A 187 -11.69 3.97 -0.07
CA ASN A 187 -11.02 5.26 -0.24
C ASN A 187 -9.50 5.17 -0.39
N THR A 188 -8.94 3.97 -0.54
CA THR A 188 -7.50 3.76 -0.79
C THR A 188 -7.19 3.71 -2.28
N LEU A 189 -5.99 4.15 -2.69
CA LEU A 189 -5.55 4.09 -4.09
C LEU A 189 -5.41 2.68 -4.64
N MET A 190 -5.19 1.69 -3.77
CA MET A 190 -5.06 0.28 -4.17
C MET A 190 -6.39 -0.40 -4.42
N ALA A 191 -7.52 0.17 -3.98
CA ALA A 191 -8.85 -0.44 -4.12
C ALA A 191 -9.19 -0.78 -5.58
N GLU A 192 -8.86 0.11 -6.52
CA GLU A 192 -9.06 -0.13 -7.96
C GLU A 192 -8.27 -1.36 -8.44
N ASN A 193 -6.98 -1.47 -8.07
CA ASN A 193 -6.15 -2.62 -8.44
C ASN A 193 -6.63 -3.91 -7.77
N VAL A 194 -7.05 -3.85 -6.51
CA VAL A 194 -7.57 -5.00 -5.77
C VAL A 194 -8.79 -5.58 -6.47
N MET A 195 -9.72 -4.75 -6.91
CA MET A 195 -10.90 -5.19 -7.68
C MET A 195 -10.52 -5.68 -9.08
N LYS A 196 -9.80 -4.86 -9.84
CA LYS A 196 -9.46 -5.11 -11.25
C LYS A 196 -8.70 -6.41 -11.47
N PHE A 197 -7.74 -6.71 -10.60
CA PHE A 197 -6.87 -7.88 -10.71
C PHE A 197 -7.27 -9.03 -9.76
N ARG A 198 -8.38 -8.91 -9.04
CA ARG A 198 -8.87 -9.90 -8.07
C ARG A 198 -7.79 -10.27 -7.04
N LEU A 199 -7.20 -9.24 -6.42
CA LEU A 199 -6.13 -9.39 -5.43
C LEU A 199 -6.67 -9.55 -4.01
N GLY A 200 -7.97 -9.44 -3.82
CA GLY A 200 -8.64 -9.44 -2.54
C GLY A 200 -10.03 -8.82 -2.61
N LEU A 201 -10.47 -8.23 -1.52
CA LEU A 201 -11.79 -7.62 -1.36
C LEU A 201 -11.69 -6.13 -1.02
N VAL A 202 -12.70 -5.37 -1.42
CA VAL A 202 -12.86 -3.96 -1.06
C VAL A 202 -14.10 -3.82 -0.20
N TYR A 203 -14.00 -3.09 0.90
CA TYR A 203 -15.12 -2.77 1.76
C TYR A 203 -15.41 -1.26 1.76
N ASN A 204 -16.64 -0.88 2.02
CA ASN A 204 -17.05 0.52 2.13
C ASN A 204 -16.44 1.15 3.39
N VAL A 205 -15.59 2.16 3.22
CA VAL A 205 -14.86 2.78 4.33
C VAL A 205 -15.80 3.23 5.45
N GLY A 206 -15.45 2.86 6.69
CA GLY A 206 -16.25 3.19 7.89
C GLY A 206 -17.48 2.28 8.11
N ASP A 207 -17.74 1.33 7.22
CA ASP A 207 -18.84 0.38 7.35
C ASP A 207 -18.39 -0.90 8.07
N LEU A 208 -18.79 -1.00 9.34
CA LEU A 208 -18.47 -2.16 10.18
C LEU A 208 -19.12 -3.45 9.66
N ASN A 209 -20.35 -3.37 9.17
CA ASN A 209 -21.06 -4.55 8.69
C ASN A 209 -20.38 -5.09 7.42
N ASP A 210 -20.07 -4.20 6.46
CA ASP A 210 -19.42 -4.61 5.22
C ASP A 210 -18.03 -5.19 5.50
N LEU A 211 -17.21 -4.58 6.38
CA LEU A 211 -15.91 -5.15 6.77
C LEU A 211 -16.07 -6.52 7.43
N THR A 212 -17.05 -6.67 8.33
CA THR A 212 -17.35 -7.96 9.00
C THR A 212 -17.76 -9.02 7.98
N GLU A 213 -18.60 -8.68 7.00
CA GLU A 213 -18.99 -9.57 5.90
C GLU A 213 -17.77 -10.00 5.05
N LYS A 214 -16.86 -9.08 4.71
CA LYS A 214 -15.65 -9.43 3.94
C LYS A 214 -14.73 -10.37 4.73
N ILE A 215 -14.56 -10.13 6.02
CA ILE A 215 -13.76 -11.02 6.90
C ILE A 215 -14.42 -12.40 7.00
N THR A 216 -15.74 -12.45 7.23
CA THR A 216 -16.49 -13.71 7.30
C THR A 216 -16.41 -14.48 5.98
N TYR A 217 -16.57 -13.77 4.85
CA TYR A 217 -16.42 -14.37 3.53
C TYR A 217 -15.04 -15.02 3.33
N CYS A 218 -13.98 -14.36 3.76
CA CYS A 218 -12.64 -14.93 3.68
C CYS A 218 -12.50 -16.22 4.49
N ARG A 219 -13.06 -16.28 5.69
CA ARG A 219 -13.06 -17.50 6.52
C ARG A 219 -13.81 -18.66 5.86
N GLU A 220 -14.89 -18.36 5.14
CA GLU A 220 -15.79 -19.37 4.59
C GLU A 220 -15.41 -19.83 3.16
N HIS A 221 -14.48 -19.12 2.49
CA HIS A 221 -14.13 -19.36 1.09
C HIS A 221 -12.61 -19.53 0.86
N PRO A 222 -11.97 -20.57 1.45
CA PRO A 222 -10.52 -20.75 1.34
C PRO A 222 -10.04 -20.93 -0.10
N ASP A 223 -10.82 -21.55 -0.97
CA ASP A 223 -10.44 -21.74 -2.38
C ASP A 223 -10.41 -20.43 -3.16
N THR A 224 -11.31 -19.49 -2.86
CA THR A 224 -11.27 -18.14 -3.41
C THR A 224 -10.02 -17.40 -2.95
N LEU A 225 -9.62 -17.57 -1.68
CA LEU A 225 -8.38 -16.99 -1.16
C LEU A 225 -7.14 -17.56 -1.86
N LYS A 226 -7.13 -18.87 -2.18
CA LYS A 226 -6.05 -19.49 -2.97
C LYS A 226 -5.93 -18.89 -4.37
N GLU A 227 -7.08 -18.59 -5.03
CA GLU A 227 -7.10 -17.90 -6.32
C GLU A 227 -6.55 -16.46 -6.18
N MET A 228 -7.07 -15.69 -5.23
CA MET A 228 -6.60 -14.33 -4.96
C MET A 228 -5.09 -14.29 -4.63
N SER A 229 -4.59 -15.28 -3.88
CA SER A 229 -3.17 -15.41 -3.56
C SER A 229 -2.30 -15.60 -4.82
N ARG A 230 -2.74 -16.42 -5.76
CA ARG A 230 -2.04 -16.58 -7.05
C ARG A 230 -2.00 -15.26 -7.83
N ASN A 231 -3.13 -14.54 -7.86
CA ASN A 231 -3.24 -13.28 -8.55
C ASN A 231 -2.34 -12.21 -7.94
N ILE A 232 -2.31 -12.08 -6.61
CA ILE A 232 -1.51 -11.06 -5.93
C ILE A 232 -0.01 -11.37 -6.02
N LYS A 233 0.39 -12.65 -5.98
CA LYS A 233 1.79 -13.06 -6.26
C LYS A 233 2.20 -12.69 -7.69
N LYS A 234 1.33 -12.91 -8.67
CA LYS A 234 1.57 -12.49 -10.06
C LYS A 234 1.71 -10.98 -10.15
N PHE A 235 0.78 -10.23 -9.56
CA PHE A 235 0.82 -8.78 -9.55
C PHE A 235 2.11 -8.24 -8.93
N GLY A 236 2.58 -8.82 -7.80
CA GLY A 236 3.83 -8.45 -7.15
C GLY A 236 5.06 -8.63 -8.05
N ARG A 237 5.13 -9.77 -8.78
CA ARG A 237 6.22 -10.03 -9.74
C ARG A 237 6.21 -9.08 -10.95
N GLU A 238 5.04 -8.67 -11.38
CA GLU A 238 4.88 -7.74 -12.50
C GLU A 238 5.14 -6.28 -12.11
N ASN A 239 5.19 -5.97 -10.82
CA ASN A 239 5.33 -4.62 -10.28
C ASN A 239 6.34 -4.57 -9.12
N ASP A 240 7.46 -5.28 -9.21
CA ASP A 240 8.49 -5.31 -8.17
C ASP A 240 9.43 -4.09 -8.21
N SER A 241 10.30 -3.99 -7.20
CA SER A 241 11.27 -2.91 -7.08
C SER A 241 12.31 -2.90 -8.20
N LEU A 242 12.63 -4.07 -8.79
CA LEU A 242 13.56 -4.16 -9.93
C LEU A 242 12.94 -3.52 -11.16
N LYS A 243 11.66 -3.77 -11.45
CA LYS A 243 10.95 -3.12 -12.54
C LYS A 243 10.90 -1.60 -12.35
N PHE A 244 10.64 -1.15 -11.14
CA PHE A 244 10.68 0.27 -10.79
C PHE A 244 12.07 0.88 -11.08
N ALA A 245 13.13 0.21 -10.63
CA ALA A 245 14.52 0.63 -10.88
C ALA A 245 14.86 0.66 -12.39
N MET A 246 14.39 -0.33 -13.17
CA MET A 246 14.58 -0.36 -14.61
C MET A 246 13.87 0.81 -15.33
N VAL A 247 12.67 1.18 -14.91
CA VAL A 247 11.97 2.35 -15.45
C VAL A 247 12.77 3.62 -15.17
N ILE A 248 13.25 3.81 -13.94
CA ILE A 248 14.10 4.95 -13.58
C ILE A 248 15.35 4.96 -14.45
N LYS A 249 16.05 3.82 -14.57
CA LYS A 249 17.25 3.70 -15.40
C LYS A 249 16.99 4.11 -16.86
N ASN A 250 15.92 3.59 -17.47
CA ASN A 250 15.58 3.91 -18.87
C ASN A 250 15.28 5.40 -19.06
N ILE A 251 14.62 6.03 -18.08
CA ILE A 251 14.36 7.48 -18.10
C ILE A 251 15.69 8.24 -18.03
N VAL A 252 16.59 7.85 -17.12
CA VAL A 252 17.92 8.47 -17.01
C VAL A 252 18.70 8.31 -18.29
N ASP A 253 18.78 7.09 -18.85
CA ASP A 253 19.51 6.80 -20.09
C ASP A 253 18.97 7.61 -21.29
N SER A 254 17.68 7.98 -21.29
CA SER A 254 17.09 8.79 -22.37
C SER A 254 17.58 10.26 -22.42
N PHE A 255 18.31 10.70 -21.40
CA PHE A 255 18.89 12.05 -21.37
C PHE A 255 20.33 12.10 -21.89
N TYR A 256 20.94 10.94 -22.14
CA TYR A 256 22.30 10.79 -22.65
C TYR A 256 22.33 10.16 -24.05
#